data_34cf62e246514abc07aa50391a4e30c3
#
_entry.id   34cf62e246514abc07aa50391a4e30c3
#
_cell.length_a   1.000
_cell.length_b   1.000
_cell.length_c   1.000
_cell.angle_alpha   90.00
_cell.angle_beta   90.00
_cell.angle_gamma   90.00
#
_symmetry.space_group_name_H-M   'P 1'
#
loop_
_entity.id
_entity.type
_entity.pdbx_description
1 polymer ?
#
loop_
_entity_poly.entity_id
_entity_poly.type
_entity_poly.pdbx_seq_one_letter_code
_entity_poly.pdbx_strand_id
1 'polypeptide(L)'
;SRQTRTATKQNMNQRAPVTTMDAFSNPAARIGFGTMDLLQATEYPMTRMTQNYQLLTSLYRENWIIQNIIATIPNDMIRKWYDLKTSIAPQYLKEMVQLERKTQIRKKLLLGMYWGRLYGGAAGVILIKGQNDLSMPLDMDTVMPGSFLGLHILDRWNGIYPEGELVTDAEDPDFSLPAYYTIRNDETGTMVARVHHSRVIRFIGRELPWMEMVTEQYWGESEIEAIYDELVRRDNVAGNIAALTFRANINYQETDGLDQLLGASNTEIQRRFWNTMAAQSMMESNFGTRLINKGDAIHNTQYTFTGLPDVYDRVMMDVA
;
A
#
# COMPACT_ATOMS: atom_id res chain seq x y z
N SER A 1 -3.77 -70.22 13.44
CA SER A 1 -2.48 -69.50 13.54
C SER A 1 -2.57 -68.17 12.81
N ARG A 2 -2.70 -67.07 13.56
CA ARG A 2 -2.64 -65.70 13.05
C ARG A 2 -1.19 -65.22 13.13
N GLN A 3 -0.55 -64.96 12.01
CA GLN A 3 0.72 -64.25 11.96
C GLN A 3 0.47 -62.73 12.01
N THR A 4 0.91 -62.12 13.08
CA THR A 4 1.01 -60.67 13.27
C THR A 4 2.22 -60.16 12.48
N ARG A 5 1.97 -59.38 11.43
CA ARG A 5 3.02 -58.61 10.73
C ARG A 5 3.30 -57.34 11.52
N THR A 6 4.48 -57.30 12.13
CA THR A 6 5.08 -56.13 12.74
C THR A 6 5.51 -55.16 11.64
N ALA A 7 4.87 -54.01 11.53
CA ALA A 7 5.29 -52.92 10.64
C ALA A 7 6.50 -52.21 11.23
N THR A 8 7.63 -52.38 10.60
CA THR A 8 8.86 -51.63 10.87
C THR A 8 8.65 -50.18 10.48
N LYS A 9 8.62 -49.30 11.45
CA LYS A 9 8.68 -47.83 11.22
C LYS A 9 10.07 -47.51 10.65
N GLN A 10 10.13 -47.24 9.36
CA GLN A 10 11.30 -46.61 8.77
C GLN A 10 11.30 -45.13 9.25
N ASN A 11 12.27 -44.83 10.09
CA ASN A 11 12.68 -43.45 10.37
C ASN A 11 13.27 -42.89 9.07
N MET A 12 12.44 -42.17 8.29
CA MET A 12 12.95 -41.31 7.25
C MET A 12 13.62 -40.12 7.92
N ASN A 13 14.89 -40.21 8.19
CA ASN A 13 15.75 -39.03 8.36
C ASN A 13 15.66 -38.24 7.06
N GLN A 14 14.74 -37.29 7.02
CA GLN A 14 14.78 -36.20 6.04
C GLN A 14 16.05 -35.42 6.37
N ARG A 15 17.15 -35.77 5.73
CA ARG A 15 18.26 -34.85 5.60
C ARG A 15 17.71 -33.64 4.90
N ALA A 16 17.67 -32.52 5.61
CA ALA A 16 17.46 -31.21 5.01
C ALA A 16 18.37 -31.13 3.77
N PRO A 17 17.89 -30.62 2.63
CA PRO A 17 18.76 -30.45 1.47
C PRO A 17 19.94 -29.61 1.94
N VAL A 18 21.15 -30.23 1.87
CA VAL A 18 22.38 -29.47 1.99
C VAL A 18 22.42 -28.64 0.71
N THR A 19 21.89 -27.43 0.79
CA THR A 19 22.20 -26.40 -0.19
C THR A 19 23.70 -26.22 -0.08
N THR A 20 24.42 -26.75 -1.04
CA THR A 20 25.81 -26.39 -1.28
C THR A 20 25.75 -24.90 -1.63
N MET A 21 25.84 -24.06 -0.60
CA MET A 21 26.01 -22.62 -0.78
C MET A 21 27.48 -22.45 -1.21
N ASP A 22 27.67 -22.53 -2.50
CA ASP A 22 28.91 -22.09 -3.15
C ASP A 22 28.95 -20.55 -3.27
N ALA A 23 28.03 -19.88 -2.58
CA ALA A 23 28.02 -18.44 -2.47
C ALA A 23 28.88 -18.03 -1.28
N PHE A 24 30.03 -17.47 -1.58
CA PHE A 24 30.87 -16.81 -0.59
C PHE A 24 30.08 -15.70 0.10
N SER A 25 29.61 -15.96 1.32
CA SER A 25 28.94 -14.97 2.14
C SER A 25 29.99 -14.04 2.75
N ASN A 26 30.10 -12.83 2.22
CA ASN A 26 30.98 -11.82 2.77
C ASN A 26 30.33 -11.17 4.01
N PRO A 27 30.77 -11.44 5.24
CA PRO A 27 30.19 -10.86 6.43
C PRO A 27 30.36 -9.33 6.50
N ALA A 28 31.33 -8.75 5.77
CA ALA A 28 31.51 -7.30 5.68
C ALA A 28 30.46 -6.59 4.82
N ALA A 29 29.74 -7.33 3.97
CA ALA A 29 28.64 -6.77 3.19
C ALA A 29 27.32 -6.65 3.99
N ARG A 30 27.31 -7.14 5.22
CA ARG A 30 26.12 -7.10 6.11
C ARG A 30 26.27 -5.98 7.13
N ILE A 31 25.19 -5.26 7.37
CA ILE A 31 25.11 -4.20 8.41
C ILE A 31 24.80 -4.82 9.79
N GLY A 32 25.33 -6.00 10.08
CA GLY A 32 25.15 -6.71 11.34
C GLY A 32 24.69 -8.16 11.16
N PHE A 33 24.74 -8.94 12.26
CA PHE A 33 24.27 -10.32 12.26
C PHE A 33 22.73 -10.38 12.06
N GLY A 34 22.28 -11.18 11.08
CA GLY A 34 20.85 -11.38 10.79
C GLY A 34 20.26 -10.41 9.77
N THR A 35 21.04 -9.47 9.20
CA THR A 35 20.59 -8.64 8.08
C THR A 35 20.84 -9.36 6.74
N MET A 36 20.02 -9.00 5.72
CA MET A 36 20.19 -9.52 4.36
C MET A 36 21.55 -9.11 3.80
N ASP A 37 22.14 -9.97 2.97
CA ASP A 37 23.37 -9.65 2.24
C ASP A 37 23.01 -8.65 1.13
N LEU A 38 23.60 -7.45 1.19
CA LEU A 38 23.37 -6.38 0.22
C LEU A 38 23.79 -6.77 -1.21
N LEU A 39 24.68 -7.74 -1.38
CA LEU A 39 25.09 -8.22 -2.68
C LEU A 39 24.06 -9.20 -3.32
N GLN A 40 23.13 -9.72 -2.52
CA GLN A 40 22.09 -10.65 -2.96
C GLN A 40 20.67 -10.03 -2.86
N ALA A 41 20.58 -8.74 -2.54
CA ALA A 41 19.32 -8.08 -2.23
C ALA A 41 18.46 -7.72 -3.45
N THR A 42 18.93 -8.01 -4.67
CA THR A 42 18.17 -7.71 -5.89
C THR A 42 17.29 -8.91 -6.26
N GLU A 43 16.22 -9.09 -5.55
CA GLU A 43 15.15 -10.01 -5.92
C GLU A 43 13.96 -9.20 -6.44
N TYR A 44 13.28 -9.75 -7.45
CA TYR A 44 11.99 -9.22 -7.92
C TYR A 44 10.88 -10.11 -7.34
N PRO A 45 10.42 -9.84 -6.11
CA PRO A 45 9.36 -10.63 -5.51
C PRO A 45 8.05 -10.39 -6.26
N MET A 46 7.33 -11.44 -6.54
CA MET A 46 5.97 -11.33 -7.05
C MET A 46 5.03 -11.02 -5.87
N THR A 47 4.94 -9.75 -5.51
CA THR A 47 4.03 -9.28 -4.45
C THR A 47 2.75 -8.77 -5.10
N ARG A 48 1.62 -9.42 -4.79
CA ARG A 48 0.29 -8.94 -5.20
C ARG A 48 -0.24 -8.00 -4.13
N MET A 49 0.29 -6.79 -4.11
CA MET A 49 -0.05 -5.80 -3.11
C MET A 49 -1.49 -5.29 -3.27
N THR A 50 -2.02 -5.31 -4.48
CA THR A 50 -3.41 -4.93 -4.77
C THR A 50 -4.41 -5.72 -3.91
N GLN A 51 -4.10 -6.96 -3.54
CA GLN A 51 -4.95 -7.79 -2.68
C GLN A 51 -4.91 -7.38 -1.20
N ASN A 52 -3.92 -6.59 -0.78
CA ASN A 52 -3.83 -6.08 0.58
C ASN A 52 -4.49 -4.70 0.70
N TYR A 53 -5.83 -4.64 0.59
CA TYR A 53 -6.59 -3.39 0.64
C TYR A 53 -6.41 -2.63 1.95
N GLN A 54 -6.15 -3.32 3.06
CA GLN A 54 -5.92 -2.68 4.36
C GLN A 54 -4.65 -1.84 4.34
N LEU A 55 -3.57 -2.38 3.77
CA LEU A 55 -2.32 -1.66 3.59
C LEU A 55 -2.50 -0.48 2.63
N LEU A 56 -3.19 -0.67 1.50
CA LEU A 56 -3.49 0.40 0.54
C LEU A 56 -4.28 1.53 1.20
N THR A 57 -5.28 1.18 2.01
CA THR A 57 -6.08 2.16 2.76
C THR A 57 -5.23 2.94 3.77
N SER A 58 -4.37 2.25 4.52
CA SER A 58 -3.45 2.88 5.48
C SER A 58 -2.48 3.83 4.79
N LEU A 59 -1.85 3.37 3.73
CA LEU A 59 -0.95 4.18 2.92
C LEU A 59 -1.63 5.43 2.35
N TYR A 60 -2.84 5.30 1.82
CA TYR A 60 -3.61 6.44 1.33
C TYR A 60 -3.96 7.45 2.42
N ARG A 61 -4.24 6.97 3.65
CA ARG A 61 -4.57 7.86 4.78
C ARG A 61 -3.36 8.59 5.35
N GLU A 62 -2.20 7.95 5.36
CA GLU A 62 -1.03 8.41 6.11
C GLU A 62 0.04 9.05 5.21
N ASN A 63 0.09 8.69 3.92
CA ASN A 63 1.16 9.15 3.02
C ASN A 63 0.62 10.15 1.99
N TRP A 64 1.07 11.42 2.11
CA TRP A 64 0.66 12.50 1.21
C TRP A 64 1.09 12.29 -0.25
N ILE A 65 2.21 11.59 -0.50
CA ILE A 65 2.70 11.28 -1.85
C ILE A 65 1.70 10.37 -2.56
N ILE A 66 1.23 9.33 -1.86
CA ILE A 66 0.24 8.40 -2.39
C ILE A 66 -1.08 9.13 -2.69
N GLN A 67 -1.51 10.02 -1.79
CA GLN A 67 -2.69 10.86 -2.07
C GLN A 67 -2.52 11.68 -3.34
N ASN A 68 -1.35 12.27 -3.56
CA ASN A 68 -1.06 13.04 -4.78
C ASN A 68 -1.04 12.16 -6.03
N ILE A 69 -0.38 11.01 -6.00
CA ILE A 69 -0.32 10.07 -7.12
C ILE A 69 -1.72 9.63 -7.54
N ILE A 70 -2.56 9.29 -6.58
CA ILE A 70 -3.94 8.88 -6.84
C ILE A 70 -4.79 10.04 -7.36
N ALA A 71 -4.61 11.25 -6.82
CA ALA A 71 -5.49 12.38 -7.07
C ALA A 71 -5.12 13.21 -8.30
N THR A 72 -3.86 13.32 -8.68
CA THR A 72 -3.38 14.27 -9.68
C THR A 72 -4.04 14.04 -11.04
N ILE A 73 -3.93 12.85 -11.59
CA ILE A 73 -4.49 12.54 -12.92
C ILE A 73 -6.00 12.70 -12.96
N PRO A 74 -6.80 12.13 -12.02
CA PRO A 74 -8.25 12.34 -12.03
C PRO A 74 -8.66 13.80 -11.86
N ASN A 75 -7.95 14.56 -11.04
CA ASN A 75 -8.23 15.99 -10.88
C ASN A 75 -7.98 16.75 -12.18
N ASP A 76 -6.91 16.45 -12.89
CA ASP A 76 -6.61 17.08 -14.16
C ASP A 76 -7.61 16.69 -15.25
N MET A 77 -8.04 15.44 -15.31
CA MET A 77 -9.08 14.98 -16.23
C MET A 77 -10.40 15.74 -16.03
N ILE A 78 -10.80 15.96 -14.80
CA ILE A 78 -12.09 16.62 -14.47
C ILE A 78 -11.95 18.14 -14.37
N ARG A 79 -10.77 18.71 -14.34
CA ARG A 79 -10.53 20.13 -14.09
C ARG A 79 -11.35 21.05 -15.01
N LYS A 80 -11.31 20.81 -16.31
CA LYS A 80 -12.06 21.59 -17.31
C LYS A 80 -13.48 21.11 -17.51
N TRP A 81 -13.78 19.88 -17.01
CA TRP A 81 -15.03 19.18 -17.22
C TRP A 81 -15.28 18.98 -18.73
N TYR A 82 -16.48 19.24 -19.21
CA TYR A 82 -16.77 19.19 -20.64
C TYR A 82 -17.37 20.53 -21.09
N ASP A 83 -17.23 20.84 -22.37
CA ASP A 83 -17.86 21.95 -23.06
C ASP A 83 -18.88 21.38 -24.05
N LEU A 84 -20.17 21.64 -23.78
CA LEU A 84 -21.23 21.10 -24.59
C LEU A 84 -21.62 22.09 -25.68
N LYS A 85 -21.27 21.78 -26.93
CA LYS A 85 -21.71 22.48 -28.12
C LYS A 85 -22.95 21.79 -28.66
N THR A 86 -24.12 22.41 -28.52
CA THR A 86 -25.40 21.83 -28.89
C THR A 86 -26.37 22.89 -29.37
N SER A 87 -27.33 22.50 -30.21
CA SER A 87 -28.46 23.33 -30.65
C SER A 87 -29.67 23.29 -29.72
N ILE A 88 -29.55 22.58 -28.58
CA ILE A 88 -30.62 22.46 -27.58
C ILE A 88 -30.91 23.83 -26.96
N ALA A 89 -32.18 24.11 -26.69
CA ALA A 89 -32.61 25.38 -26.10
C ALA A 89 -31.91 25.65 -24.73
N PRO A 90 -31.50 26.88 -24.45
CA PRO A 90 -30.74 27.25 -23.23
C PRO A 90 -31.39 26.83 -21.89
N GLN A 91 -32.70 26.70 -21.88
CA GLN A 91 -33.46 26.28 -20.68
C GLN A 91 -33.10 24.83 -20.29
N TYR A 92 -33.00 23.91 -21.23
CA TYR A 92 -32.64 22.51 -20.97
C TYR A 92 -31.17 22.37 -20.53
N LEU A 93 -30.29 23.24 -21.06
CA LEU A 93 -28.90 23.31 -20.57
C LEU A 93 -28.81 23.72 -19.11
N LYS A 94 -29.66 24.68 -18.68
CA LYS A 94 -29.73 25.04 -17.26
C LYS A 94 -30.25 23.93 -16.38
N GLU A 95 -31.28 23.21 -16.84
CA GLU A 95 -31.81 22.03 -16.14
C GLU A 95 -30.76 20.94 -16.01
N MET A 96 -29.98 20.67 -17.07
CA MET A 96 -28.89 19.71 -17.04
C MET A 96 -27.81 20.08 -16.01
N VAL A 97 -27.36 21.34 -15.99
CA VAL A 97 -26.40 21.83 -15.00
C VAL A 97 -26.96 21.74 -13.58
N GLN A 98 -28.25 21.98 -13.38
CA GLN A 98 -28.91 21.79 -12.07
C GLN A 98 -28.93 20.32 -11.66
N LEU A 99 -29.22 19.41 -12.59
CA LEU A 99 -29.20 17.97 -12.36
C LEU A 99 -27.80 17.50 -11.99
N GLU A 100 -26.77 17.93 -12.70
CA GLU A 100 -25.38 17.63 -12.38
C GLU A 100 -24.99 18.05 -10.96
N ARG A 101 -25.38 19.25 -10.56
CA ARG A 101 -25.15 19.77 -9.21
C ARG A 101 -25.90 18.95 -8.16
N LYS A 102 -27.16 18.63 -8.43
CA LYS A 102 -28.01 17.85 -7.53
C LYS A 102 -27.48 16.44 -7.33
N THR A 103 -27.07 15.76 -8.39
CA THR A 103 -26.54 14.40 -8.37
C THR A 103 -25.07 14.32 -8.00
N GLN A 104 -24.38 15.48 -7.96
CA GLN A 104 -22.92 15.56 -7.71
C GLN A 104 -22.10 14.65 -8.65
N ILE A 105 -22.54 14.48 -9.88
CA ILE A 105 -21.96 13.51 -10.84
C ILE A 105 -20.44 13.67 -11.00
N ARG A 106 -19.98 14.93 -11.12
CA ARG A 106 -18.55 15.25 -11.23
C ARG A 106 -17.74 14.71 -10.04
N LYS A 107 -18.24 14.90 -8.82
CA LYS A 107 -17.60 14.40 -7.60
C LYS A 107 -17.64 12.87 -7.53
N LYS A 108 -18.75 12.27 -7.97
CA LYS A 108 -18.90 10.82 -7.97
C LYS A 108 -17.95 10.16 -8.96
N LEU A 109 -17.83 10.69 -10.17
CA LEU A 109 -16.86 10.21 -11.16
C LEU A 109 -15.42 10.34 -10.63
N LEU A 110 -15.09 11.48 -10.02
CA LEU A 110 -13.79 11.69 -9.39
C LEU A 110 -13.48 10.62 -8.32
N LEU A 111 -14.44 10.34 -7.44
CA LEU A 111 -14.29 9.28 -6.44
C LEU A 111 -14.11 7.89 -7.07
N GLY A 112 -14.87 7.58 -8.12
CA GLY A 112 -14.72 6.31 -8.85
C GLY A 112 -13.30 6.15 -9.41
N MET A 113 -12.76 7.20 -10.01
CA MET A 113 -11.38 7.21 -10.50
C MET A 113 -10.35 7.09 -9.38
N TYR A 114 -10.55 7.75 -8.23
CA TYR A 114 -9.63 7.60 -7.09
C TYR A 114 -9.60 6.18 -6.58
N TRP A 115 -10.78 5.58 -6.36
CA TRP A 115 -10.86 4.21 -5.86
C TRP A 115 -10.40 3.18 -6.90
N GLY A 116 -10.68 3.41 -8.19
CA GLY A 116 -10.14 2.61 -9.27
C GLY A 116 -8.60 2.57 -9.26
N ARG A 117 -7.96 3.72 -9.16
CA ARG A 117 -6.50 3.84 -9.09
C ARG A 117 -5.91 3.29 -7.78
N LEU A 118 -6.59 3.52 -6.65
CA LEU A 118 -6.09 3.08 -5.35
C LEU A 118 -6.21 1.56 -5.16
N TYR A 119 -7.37 1.01 -5.47
CA TYR A 119 -7.65 -0.41 -5.22
C TYR A 119 -7.57 -1.30 -6.46
N GLY A 120 -7.24 -0.74 -7.61
CA GLY A 120 -7.23 -1.46 -8.88
C GLY A 120 -8.60 -1.57 -9.52
N GLY A 121 -9.68 -1.23 -8.82
CA GLY A 121 -11.04 -1.31 -9.36
C GLY A 121 -12.07 -0.64 -8.48
N ALA A 122 -13.02 0.03 -9.14
CA ALA A 122 -14.24 0.56 -8.53
C ALA A 122 -15.38 0.54 -9.54
N ALA A 123 -16.59 0.61 -9.06
CA ALA A 123 -17.79 0.65 -9.90
C ALA A 123 -18.71 1.80 -9.50
N GLY A 124 -19.28 2.45 -10.50
CA GLY A 124 -20.35 3.41 -10.35
C GLY A 124 -21.68 2.80 -10.83
N VAL A 125 -22.57 2.51 -9.91
CA VAL A 125 -23.89 1.96 -10.24
C VAL A 125 -24.84 3.09 -10.61
N ILE A 126 -25.43 3.01 -11.79
CA ILE A 126 -26.38 4.00 -12.31
C ILE A 126 -27.75 3.76 -11.67
N LEU A 127 -28.26 4.81 -10.99
CA LEU A 127 -29.55 4.77 -10.31
C LEU A 127 -30.57 5.61 -11.07
N ILE A 128 -31.68 4.96 -11.50
CA ILE A 128 -32.79 5.59 -12.24
C ILE A 128 -34.08 5.38 -11.46
N LYS A 129 -34.85 6.46 -11.27
CA LYS A 129 -36.17 6.41 -10.66
C LYS A 129 -37.14 5.62 -11.57
N GLY A 130 -37.84 4.65 -10.99
CA GLY A 130 -38.78 3.79 -11.71
C GLY A 130 -38.15 2.47 -12.17
N GLN A 131 -36.81 2.34 -12.18
CA GLN A 131 -36.11 1.09 -12.50
C GLN A 131 -35.45 0.54 -11.22
N ASN A 132 -36.26 0.02 -10.31
CA ASN A 132 -35.81 -0.41 -8.98
C ASN A 132 -35.09 -1.75 -8.98
N ASP A 133 -35.39 -2.62 -9.97
CA ASP A 133 -34.69 -3.89 -10.12
C ASP A 133 -33.38 -3.67 -10.89
N LEU A 134 -32.29 -3.67 -10.17
CA LEU A 134 -30.95 -3.45 -10.74
C LEU A 134 -30.43 -4.67 -11.50
N SER A 135 -31.04 -5.85 -11.34
CA SER A 135 -30.66 -7.06 -12.07
C SER A 135 -31.09 -7.05 -13.53
N MET A 136 -32.06 -6.19 -13.88
CA MET A 136 -32.50 -6.00 -15.25
C MET A 136 -31.56 -5.04 -15.99
N PRO A 137 -31.36 -5.24 -17.30
CA PRO A 137 -30.60 -4.31 -18.14
C PRO A 137 -31.10 -2.87 -17.99
N LEU A 138 -30.19 -1.91 -18.21
CA LEU A 138 -30.56 -0.50 -18.25
C LEU A 138 -31.40 -0.22 -19.50
N ASP A 139 -32.66 0.09 -19.29
CA ASP A 139 -33.59 0.46 -20.37
C ASP A 139 -33.56 1.98 -20.55
N MET A 140 -32.91 2.44 -21.62
CA MET A 140 -32.80 3.86 -21.95
C MET A 140 -34.10 4.47 -22.45
N ASP A 141 -34.98 3.68 -23.05
CA ASP A 141 -36.26 4.15 -23.64
C ASP A 141 -37.26 4.56 -22.58
N THR A 142 -37.19 3.97 -21.41
CA THR A 142 -38.05 4.31 -20.25
C THR A 142 -37.51 5.38 -19.35
N VAL A 143 -36.33 5.93 -19.64
CA VAL A 143 -35.71 6.99 -18.84
C VAL A 143 -36.46 8.32 -19.09
N MET A 144 -37.21 8.78 -18.10
CA MET A 144 -37.87 10.08 -18.18
C MET A 144 -36.98 11.24 -17.77
N PRO A 145 -37.22 12.47 -18.27
CA PRO A 145 -36.51 13.65 -17.82
C PRO A 145 -36.57 13.78 -16.30
N GLY A 146 -35.41 13.97 -15.66
CA GLY A 146 -35.30 14.08 -14.20
C GLY A 146 -35.37 12.79 -13.41
N SER A 147 -35.42 11.61 -14.06
CA SER A 147 -35.40 10.31 -13.39
C SER A 147 -34.02 9.84 -12.97
N PHE A 148 -32.94 10.44 -13.48
CA PHE A 148 -31.58 10.13 -13.08
C PHE A 148 -31.34 10.55 -11.63
N LEU A 149 -31.03 9.59 -10.75
CA LEU A 149 -30.79 9.82 -9.32
C LEU A 149 -29.31 10.06 -9.00
N GLY A 150 -28.42 9.59 -9.88
CA GLY A 150 -26.97 9.73 -9.73
C GLY A 150 -26.23 8.41 -9.79
N LEU A 151 -24.96 8.43 -9.39
CA LEU A 151 -24.12 7.25 -9.30
C LEU A 151 -23.90 6.86 -7.84
N HIS A 152 -23.92 5.56 -7.58
CA HIS A 152 -23.45 5.00 -6.32
C HIS A 152 -22.07 4.37 -6.55
N ILE A 153 -21.03 4.93 -5.93
CA ILE A 153 -19.66 4.49 -6.12
C ILE A 153 -19.28 3.49 -5.03
N LEU A 154 -18.79 2.35 -5.46
CA LEU A 154 -18.31 1.26 -4.61
C LEU A 154 -16.93 0.82 -5.08
N ASP A 155 -16.04 0.49 -4.18
CA ASP A 155 -14.75 -0.10 -4.53
C ASP A 155 -14.85 -1.63 -4.60
N ARG A 156 -13.83 -2.26 -5.21
CA ARG A 156 -13.81 -3.71 -5.45
C ARG A 156 -13.69 -4.55 -4.17
N TRP A 157 -13.25 -3.97 -3.07
CA TRP A 157 -13.01 -4.68 -1.81
C TRP A 157 -14.15 -4.54 -0.81
N ASN A 158 -14.86 -3.40 -0.89
CA ASN A 158 -15.92 -3.07 0.07
C ASN A 158 -17.22 -2.74 -0.67
N GLY A 159 -17.89 -3.75 -1.16
CA GLY A 159 -19.25 -3.57 -1.58
C GLY A 159 -19.65 -4.14 -2.94
N ILE A 160 -18.80 -4.20 -3.96
CA ILE A 160 -19.20 -4.71 -5.29
C ILE A 160 -18.27 -5.82 -5.76
N TYR A 161 -18.89 -6.96 -6.09
CA TYR A 161 -18.19 -8.18 -6.47
C TYR A 161 -18.73 -8.71 -7.80
N PRO A 162 -17.86 -9.00 -8.80
CA PRO A 162 -18.30 -9.60 -10.05
C PRO A 162 -18.79 -11.03 -9.82
N GLU A 163 -19.79 -11.44 -10.59
CA GLU A 163 -20.23 -12.82 -10.65
C GLU A 163 -19.51 -13.57 -11.76
N GLY A 164 -19.51 -14.92 -11.70
CA GLY A 164 -18.77 -15.77 -12.63
C GLY A 164 -19.40 -15.87 -14.03
N GLU A 165 -20.60 -15.34 -14.24
CA GLU A 165 -21.26 -15.30 -15.54
C GLU A 165 -20.69 -14.15 -16.38
N LEU A 166 -20.28 -14.46 -17.63
CA LEU A 166 -19.67 -13.48 -18.53
C LEU A 166 -20.63 -13.09 -19.64
N VAL A 167 -20.46 -11.88 -20.16
CA VAL A 167 -21.17 -11.41 -21.35
C VAL A 167 -20.66 -12.20 -22.55
N THR A 168 -21.56 -12.91 -23.22
CA THR A 168 -21.28 -13.78 -24.38
C THR A 168 -21.63 -13.14 -25.70
N ASP A 169 -22.35 -12.02 -25.68
CA ASP A 169 -22.68 -11.28 -26.88
C ASP A 169 -21.48 -10.55 -27.43
N ALA A 170 -21.04 -10.90 -28.62
CA ALA A 170 -19.88 -10.30 -29.27
C ALA A 170 -20.11 -8.86 -29.76
N GLU A 171 -21.38 -8.42 -29.85
CA GLU A 171 -21.73 -7.05 -30.22
C GLU A 171 -21.73 -6.10 -29.01
N ASP A 172 -21.72 -6.66 -27.79
CA ASP A 172 -21.67 -5.88 -26.56
C ASP A 172 -20.24 -5.37 -26.27
N PRO A 173 -20.06 -4.09 -25.94
CA PRO A 173 -18.74 -3.53 -25.56
C PRO A 173 -18.08 -4.24 -24.38
N ASP A 174 -18.90 -4.84 -23.50
CA ASP A 174 -18.45 -5.56 -22.30
C ASP A 174 -18.23 -7.06 -22.58
N PHE A 175 -18.09 -7.47 -23.84
CA PHE A 175 -17.83 -8.87 -24.20
C PHE A 175 -16.69 -9.48 -23.37
N SER A 176 -16.91 -10.67 -22.84
CA SER A 176 -15.98 -11.41 -21.95
C SER A 176 -15.76 -10.79 -20.57
N LEU A 177 -16.50 -9.76 -20.20
CA LEU A 177 -16.51 -9.21 -18.83
C LEU A 177 -17.69 -9.78 -18.03
N PRO A 178 -17.70 -9.62 -16.69
CA PRO A 178 -18.79 -10.09 -15.86
C PRO A 178 -20.14 -9.48 -16.26
N ALA A 179 -21.13 -10.34 -16.50
CA ALA A 179 -22.49 -9.91 -16.87
C ALA A 179 -23.25 -9.31 -15.68
N TYR A 180 -22.92 -9.77 -14.47
CA TYR A 180 -23.57 -9.32 -13.25
C TYR A 180 -22.56 -9.03 -12.15
N TYR A 181 -22.95 -8.12 -11.28
CA TYR A 181 -22.22 -7.73 -10.08
C TYR A 181 -23.14 -7.83 -8.87
N THR A 182 -22.61 -8.33 -7.77
CA THR A 182 -23.34 -8.41 -6.50
C THR A 182 -22.86 -7.31 -5.56
N ILE A 183 -23.80 -6.51 -5.04
CA ILE A 183 -23.55 -5.58 -3.95
C ILE A 183 -23.80 -6.31 -2.64
N ARG A 184 -22.82 -6.32 -1.74
CA ARG A 184 -22.93 -6.91 -0.41
C ARG A 184 -22.68 -5.88 0.65
N ASN A 185 -23.30 -6.07 1.80
CA ASN A 185 -22.89 -5.39 3.02
C ASN A 185 -21.81 -6.24 3.68
N ASP A 186 -20.59 -5.74 3.75
CA ASP A 186 -19.44 -6.49 4.25
C ASP A 186 -19.51 -6.80 5.74
N GLU A 187 -20.21 -5.97 6.53
CA GLU A 187 -20.39 -6.22 7.96
C GLU A 187 -21.32 -7.42 8.22
N THR A 188 -22.35 -7.57 7.41
CA THR A 188 -23.36 -8.63 7.59
C THR A 188 -23.22 -9.78 6.61
N GLY A 189 -22.42 -9.62 5.57
CA GLY A 189 -22.33 -10.56 4.44
C GLY A 189 -23.61 -10.65 3.61
N THR A 190 -24.61 -9.82 3.90
CA THR A 190 -25.92 -9.89 3.27
C THR A 190 -25.87 -9.28 1.86
N MET A 191 -26.40 -9.99 0.87
CA MET A 191 -26.60 -9.47 -0.47
C MET A 191 -27.62 -8.34 -0.43
N VAL A 192 -27.21 -7.16 -0.90
CA VAL A 192 -28.08 -5.98 -0.99
C VAL A 192 -28.80 -5.93 -2.33
N ALA A 193 -28.07 -6.13 -3.43
CA ALA A 193 -28.60 -6.11 -4.78
C ALA A 193 -27.72 -6.90 -5.75
N ARG A 194 -28.32 -7.41 -6.81
CA ARG A 194 -27.66 -7.89 -8.02
C ARG A 194 -27.78 -6.84 -9.09
N VAL A 195 -26.70 -6.51 -9.79
CA VAL A 195 -26.64 -5.41 -10.76
C VAL A 195 -26.19 -5.94 -12.11
N HIS A 196 -26.94 -5.64 -13.16
CA HIS A 196 -26.57 -5.96 -14.54
C HIS A 196 -25.42 -5.06 -15.03
N HIS A 197 -24.49 -5.57 -15.85
CA HIS A 197 -23.31 -4.84 -16.31
C HIS A 197 -23.65 -3.51 -17.00
N SER A 198 -24.74 -3.43 -17.76
CA SER A 198 -25.17 -2.19 -18.44
C SER A 198 -25.47 -1.02 -17.50
N ARG A 199 -25.63 -1.30 -16.19
CA ARG A 199 -25.82 -0.28 -15.14
C ARG A 199 -24.56 0.08 -14.39
N VAL A 200 -23.42 -0.52 -14.76
CA VAL A 200 -22.15 -0.39 -14.04
C VAL A 200 -21.15 0.35 -14.90
N ILE A 201 -20.68 1.49 -14.40
CA ILE A 201 -19.50 2.18 -14.94
C ILE A 201 -18.29 1.64 -14.21
N ARG A 202 -17.39 0.97 -14.93
CA ARG A 202 -16.18 0.41 -14.35
C ARG A 202 -15.07 1.45 -14.35
N PHE A 203 -14.43 1.64 -13.20
CA PHE A 203 -13.20 2.41 -13.03
C PHE A 203 -12.09 1.42 -12.74
N ILE A 204 -11.24 1.20 -13.73
CA ILE A 204 -10.13 0.24 -13.64
C ILE A 204 -8.87 1.02 -13.31
N GLY A 205 -8.00 0.44 -12.46
CA GLY A 205 -6.67 0.95 -12.20
C GLY A 205 -5.76 0.70 -13.39
N ARG A 206 -4.58 0.15 -13.15
CA ARG A 206 -3.68 -0.25 -14.23
C ARG A 206 -4.21 -1.54 -14.88
N GLU A 207 -4.25 -1.53 -16.21
CA GLU A 207 -4.67 -2.71 -16.96
C GLU A 207 -3.67 -3.85 -16.81
N LEU A 208 -4.20 -5.06 -16.70
CA LEU A 208 -3.43 -6.30 -16.55
C LEU A 208 -3.57 -7.19 -17.79
N PRO A 209 -2.58 -8.04 -18.09
CA PRO A 209 -2.74 -9.13 -19.03
C PRO A 209 -3.93 -10.02 -18.65
N TRP A 210 -4.59 -10.62 -19.64
CA TRP A 210 -5.84 -11.36 -19.44
C TRP A 210 -5.83 -12.35 -18.25
N MET A 211 -4.78 -13.17 -18.15
CA MET A 211 -4.67 -14.17 -17.07
C MET A 211 -4.60 -13.53 -15.67
N GLU A 212 -3.87 -12.44 -15.55
CA GLU A 212 -3.77 -11.69 -14.29
C GLU A 212 -5.09 -10.96 -13.99
N MET A 213 -5.74 -10.39 -15.01
CA MET A 213 -7.04 -9.76 -14.86
C MET A 213 -8.11 -10.74 -14.35
N VAL A 214 -8.13 -11.98 -14.85
CA VAL A 214 -9.02 -13.04 -14.35
C VAL A 214 -8.73 -13.37 -12.88
N THR A 215 -7.45 -13.43 -12.51
CA THR A 215 -7.02 -13.66 -11.12
C THR A 215 -7.46 -12.51 -10.21
N GLU A 216 -7.43 -11.28 -10.71
CA GLU A 216 -7.90 -10.08 -10.02
C GLU A 216 -9.41 -9.83 -10.19
N GLN A 217 -10.17 -10.88 -10.48
CA GLN A 217 -11.65 -10.83 -10.62
C GLN A 217 -12.13 -9.79 -11.65
N TYR A 218 -11.47 -9.76 -12.81
CA TYR A 218 -11.75 -8.83 -13.91
C TYR A 218 -11.54 -7.35 -13.57
N TRP A 219 -10.77 -7.05 -12.51
CA TRP A 219 -10.29 -5.71 -12.19
C TRP A 219 -8.83 -5.53 -12.61
N GLY A 220 -8.33 -4.32 -12.50
CA GLY A 220 -6.92 -4.02 -12.70
C GLY A 220 -6.11 -4.12 -11.39
N GLU A 221 -4.88 -3.68 -11.44
CA GLU A 221 -4.02 -3.54 -10.26
C GLU A 221 -4.01 -2.09 -9.74
N SER A 222 -3.62 -1.94 -8.48
CA SER A 222 -3.40 -0.63 -7.86
C SER A 222 -2.21 0.08 -8.50
N GLU A 223 -2.33 1.38 -8.73
CA GLU A 223 -1.19 2.22 -9.14
C GLU A 223 -0.05 2.21 -8.11
N ILE A 224 -0.39 1.95 -6.86
CA ILE A 224 0.58 1.92 -5.76
C ILE A 224 1.49 0.71 -5.85
N GLU A 225 1.01 -0.40 -6.40
CA GLU A 225 1.79 -1.65 -6.50
C GLU A 225 3.10 -1.43 -7.28
N ALA A 226 3.04 -0.69 -8.38
CA ALA A 226 4.21 -0.43 -9.21
C ALA A 226 5.28 0.44 -8.56
N ILE A 227 4.90 1.28 -7.60
CA ILE A 227 5.80 2.26 -6.97
C ILE A 227 6.14 1.92 -5.52
N TYR A 228 5.58 0.84 -4.99
CA TYR A 228 5.68 0.49 -3.58
C TYR A 228 7.12 0.31 -3.11
N ASP A 229 7.92 -0.43 -3.88
CA ASP A 229 9.31 -0.69 -3.54
C ASP A 229 10.13 0.60 -3.49
N GLU A 230 9.88 1.54 -4.40
CA GLU A 230 10.54 2.84 -4.40
C GLU A 230 10.13 3.69 -3.20
N LEU A 231 8.84 3.64 -2.81
CA LEU A 231 8.37 4.31 -1.60
C LEU A 231 9.06 3.74 -0.34
N VAL A 232 9.18 2.42 -0.25
CA VAL A 232 9.89 1.76 0.87
C VAL A 232 11.36 2.15 0.90
N ARG A 233 12.04 2.16 -0.25
CA ARG A 233 13.44 2.61 -0.36
C ARG A 233 13.60 4.05 0.10
N ARG A 234 12.73 4.94 -0.35
CA ARG A 234 12.72 6.35 0.02
C ARG A 234 12.56 6.52 1.54
N ASP A 235 11.58 5.86 2.13
CA ASP A 235 11.30 5.97 3.56
C ASP A 235 12.45 5.42 4.41
N ASN A 236 13.08 4.32 3.96
CA ASN A 236 14.27 3.77 4.58
C ASN A 236 15.47 4.75 4.50
N VAL A 237 15.69 5.38 3.34
CA VAL A 237 16.75 6.38 3.18
C VAL A 237 16.48 7.60 4.08
N ALA A 238 15.24 8.10 4.09
CA ALA A 238 14.86 9.22 4.96
C ALA A 238 15.10 8.90 6.44
N GLY A 239 14.68 7.71 6.89
CA GLY A 239 14.89 7.24 8.25
C GLY A 239 16.37 7.09 8.60
N ASN A 240 17.17 6.54 7.68
CA ASN A 240 18.61 6.38 7.87
C ASN A 240 19.34 7.74 7.94
N ILE A 241 18.97 8.70 7.08
CA ILE A 241 19.51 10.06 7.14
C ILE A 241 19.18 10.72 8.47
N ALA A 242 17.93 10.62 8.93
CA ALA A 242 17.52 11.11 10.24
C ALA A 242 18.35 10.46 11.37
N ALA A 243 18.51 9.13 11.34
CA ALA A 243 19.32 8.41 12.32
C ALA A 243 20.80 8.81 12.29
N LEU A 244 21.38 9.04 11.10
CA LEU A 244 22.74 9.54 10.96
C LEU A 244 22.90 10.96 11.53
N THR A 245 21.90 11.81 11.34
CA THR A 245 21.91 13.18 11.92
C THR A 245 21.96 13.14 13.45
N PHE A 246 21.24 12.22 14.10
CA PHE A 246 21.35 12.01 15.55
C PHE A 246 22.71 11.46 15.96
N ARG A 247 23.38 10.67 15.10
CA ARG A 247 24.70 10.12 15.34
C ARG A 247 25.85 11.04 14.89
N ALA A 248 25.55 12.27 14.42
CA ALA A 248 26.54 13.21 13.93
C ALA A 248 27.59 13.56 15.00
N ASN A 249 27.22 13.51 16.27
CA ASN A 249 28.09 13.67 17.41
C ASN A 249 28.12 12.37 18.23
N ILE A 250 29.19 11.60 18.11
CA ILE A 250 29.43 10.45 18.98
C ILE A 250 30.36 10.86 20.08
N ASN A 251 29.87 10.80 21.30
CA ASN A 251 30.70 10.99 22.49
C ASN A 251 31.07 9.61 23.03
N TYR A 252 32.35 9.29 23.12
CA TYR A 252 32.81 8.14 23.88
C TYR A 252 33.51 8.59 25.15
N GLN A 253 33.21 7.87 26.21
CA GLN A 253 33.85 8.05 27.49
C GLN A 253 34.83 6.89 27.71
N GLU A 254 36.12 7.21 27.85
CA GLU A 254 37.10 6.23 28.25
C GLU A 254 37.01 6.05 29.75
N THR A 255 36.87 4.81 30.21
CA THR A 255 36.79 4.44 31.63
C THR A 255 37.70 3.26 31.85
N ASP A 256 38.60 3.39 32.83
CA ASP A 256 39.51 2.31 33.18
C ASP A 256 38.79 1.07 33.70
N GLY A 257 39.20 -0.12 33.25
CA GLY A 257 38.69 -1.38 33.75
C GLY A 257 37.30 -1.76 33.25
N LEU A 258 36.79 -1.17 32.14
CA LEU A 258 35.49 -1.49 31.57
C LEU A 258 35.32 -2.99 31.22
N ASP A 259 36.39 -3.62 30.72
CA ASP A 259 36.41 -5.07 30.41
C ASP A 259 36.19 -5.93 31.66
N GLN A 260 36.80 -5.52 32.79
CA GLN A 260 36.64 -6.21 34.08
C GLN A 260 35.23 -5.99 34.64
N LEU A 261 34.63 -4.83 34.42
CA LEU A 261 33.28 -4.51 34.86
C LEU A 261 32.22 -5.27 34.06
N LEU A 262 32.39 -5.38 32.74
CA LEU A 262 31.48 -6.10 31.83
C LEU A 262 31.67 -7.62 31.92
N GLY A 263 32.88 -8.11 32.15
CA GLY A 263 33.23 -9.51 32.33
C GLY A 263 32.98 -10.09 33.72
N ALA A 264 32.62 -9.23 34.70
CA ALA A 264 32.42 -9.65 36.07
C ALA A 264 31.18 -10.57 36.19
N SER A 265 31.37 -11.75 36.75
CA SER A 265 30.27 -12.68 37.08
C SER A 265 29.35 -12.18 38.19
N ASN A 266 29.69 -11.07 38.83
CA ASN A 266 28.96 -10.49 39.94
C ASN A 266 27.89 -9.52 39.47
N THR A 267 26.65 -9.95 39.57
CA THR A 267 25.44 -9.20 39.18
C THR A 267 25.30 -7.86 39.93
N GLU A 268 25.84 -7.74 41.15
CA GLU A 268 25.78 -6.51 41.90
C GLU A 268 26.71 -5.41 41.34
N ILE A 269 27.90 -5.78 40.88
CA ILE A 269 28.82 -4.85 40.25
C ILE A 269 28.28 -4.34 38.93
N GLN A 270 27.71 -5.24 38.12
CA GLN A 270 27.05 -4.86 36.87
C GLN A 270 25.83 -3.95 37.12
N ARG A 271 24.99 -4.24 38.12
CA ARG A 271 23.86 -3.39 38.49
C ARG A 271 24.29 -2.00 38.94
N ARG A 272 25.32 -1.89 39.76
CA ARG A 272 25.88 -0.60 40.18
C ARG A 272 26.41 0.19 39.00
N PHE A 273 27.13 -0.45 38.10
CA PHE A 273 27.60 0.18 36.85
C PHE A 273 26.46 0.76 36.03
N TRP A 274 25.42 -0.04 35.74
CA TRP A 274 24.27 0.42 34.97
C TRP A 274 23.48 1.54 35.66
N ASN A 275 23.32 1.47 36.99
CA ASN A 275 22.71 2.55 37.75
C ASN A 275 23.51 3.85 37.69
N THR A 276 24.83 3.76 37.73
CA THR A 276 25.72 4.93 37.58
C THR A 276 25.60 5.53 36.20
N MET A 277 25.60 4.69 35.15
CA MET A 277 25.43 5.15 33.78
C MET A 277 24.06 5.79 33.55
N ALA A 278 23.01 5.21 34.13
CA ALA A 278 21.67 5.78 34.06
C ALA A 278 21.57 7.13 34.78
N ALA A 279 22.21 7.25 35.95
CA ALA A 279 22.27 8.51 36.70
C ALA A 279 23.05 9.58 35.92
N GLN A 280 24.18 9.20 35.31
CA GLN A 280 24.97 10.12 34.46
C GLN A 280 24.12 10.59 33.24
N SER A 281 23.43 9.69 32.59
CA SER A 281 22.54 10.03 31.47
C SER A 281 21.39 10.97 31.88
N MET A 282 20.84 10.80 33.08
CA MET A 282 19.82 11.71 33.63
C MET A 282 20.37 13.10 33.97
N MET A 283 21.64 13.17 34.33
CA MET A 283 22.34 14.42 34.68
C MET A 283 22.88 15.16 33.44
N GLU A 284 22.90 14.51 32.29
CA GLU A 284 23.31 15.14 31.03
C GLU A 284 22.29 16.22 30.64
N SER A 285 22.72 17.47 30.57
CA SER A 285 21.85 18.57 30.19
C SER A 285 21.70 18.64 28.66
N ASN A 286 20.61 19.20 28.17
CA ASN A 286 20.39 19.48 26.75
C ASN A 286 21.45 20.46 26.18
N PHE A 287 22.24 21.12 27.05
CA PHE A 287 23.34 22.02 26.69
C PHE A 287 24.68 21.30 26.65
N GLY A 288 24.74 19.98 26.68
CA GLY A 288 25.93 19.18 26.50
C GLY A 288 26.89 19.14 27.71
N THR A 289 26.40 19.54 28.89
CA THR A 289 27.22 19.44 30.13
C THR A 289 27.10 18.02 30.70
N ARG A 290 28.23 17.31 30.76
CA ARG A 290 28.33 15.97 31.34
C ARG A 290 29.32 15.96 32.48
N LEU A 291 28.96 15.37 33.61
CA LEU A 291 29.85 15.18 34.75
C LEU A 291 30.61 13.86 34.59
N ILE A 292 31.91 13.88 34.65
CA ILE A 292 32.80 12.73 34.55
C ILE A 292 33.70 12.64 35.77
N ASN A 293 34.20 11.44 36.08
CA ASN A 293 35.16 11.25 37.13
C ASN A 293 36.54 11.83 36.73
N LYS A 294 37.32 12.20 37.74
CA LYS A 294 38.68 12.65 37.49
C LYS A 294 39.53 11.48 36.98
N GLY A 295 39.95 11.56 35.74
CA GLY A 295 40.69 10.52 35.04
C GLY A 295 39.97 9.96 33.82
N ASP A 296 38.64 10.12 33.73
CA ASP A 296 37.88 9.78 32.54
C ASP A 296 38.07 10.84 31.46
N ALA A 297 38.18 10.43 30.22
CA ALA A 297 38.25 11.33 29.07
C ALA A 297 36.99 11.18 28.20
N ILE A 298 36.46 12.28 27.69
CA ILE A 298 35.38 12.30 26.71
C ILE A 298 35.97 12.72 25.37
N HIS A 299 35.82 11.86 24.41
CA HIS A 299 36.15 12.13 23.01
C HIS A 299 34.87 12.39 22.20
N ASN A 300 34.89 13.50 21.48
CA ASN A 300 33.78 13.83 20.56
C ASN A 300 34.31 13.66 19.13
N THR A 301 33.66 12.80 18.37
CA THR A 301 33.90 12.65 16.94
C THR A 301 32.72 13.22 16.19
N GLN A 302 32.95 14.28 15.45
CA GLN A 302 31.96 14.89 14.57
C GLN A 302 32.12 14.32 13.16
N TYR A 303 31.04 13.80 12.62
CA TYR A 303 30.95 13.39 11.22
C TYR A 303 30.29 14.49 10.40
N THR A 304 30.94 14.90 9.32
CA THR A 304 30.32 15.78 8.31
C THR A 304 29.68 14.96 7.24
N PHE A 305 28.39 15.15 7.05
CA PHE A 305 27.59 14.44 6.06
C PHE A 305 27.38 15.31 4.81
N THR A 306 28.47 15.62 4.09
CA THR A 306 28.37 16.27 2.78
C THR A 306 27.82 15.27 1.76
N GLY A 307 26.77 15.66 1.01
CA GLY A 307 26.15 14.82 -0.03
C GLY A 307 24.91 14.05 0.39
N LEU A 308 24.52 14.03 1.66
CA LEU A 308 23.23 13.41 2.07
C LEU A 308 22.00 14.05 1.41
N PRO A 309 21.92 15.39 1.24
CA PRO A 309 20.82 16.01 0.52
C PRO A 309 20.72 15.51 -0.93
N ASP A 310 21.85 15.37 -1.62
CA ASP A 310 21.88 14.90 -3.01
C ASP A 310 21.37 13.46 -3.15
N VAL A 311 21.68 12.59 -2.17
CA VAL A 311 21.18 11.22 -2.13
C VAL A 311 19.66 11.21 -1.90
N TYR A 312 19.18 12.04 -0.99
CA TYR A 312 17.75 12.15 -0.71
C TYR A 312 16.98 12.69 -1.92
N ASP A 313 17.48 13.75 -2.54
CA ASP A 313 16.87 14.34 -3.74
C ASP A 313 16.83 13.35 -4.90
N ARG A 314 17.87 12.53 -5.06
CA ARG A 314 17.89 11.48 -6.08
C ARG A 314 16.80 10.45 -5.86
N VAL A 315 16.66 9.93 -4.65
CA VAL A 315 15.61 8.95 -4.30
C VAL A 315 14.21 9.56 -4.39
N MET A 316 14.06 10.87 -4.12
CA MET A 316 12.79 11.58 -4.34
C MET A 316 12.44 11.70 -5.82
N MET A 317 13.43 11.90 -6.70
CA MET A 317 13.20 11.93 -8.15
C MET A 317 12.81 10.57 -8.72
N ASP A 318 13.26 9.47 -8.11
CA ASP A 318 12.91 8.12 -8.56
C ASP A 318 11.43 7.77 -8.23
N VAL A 319 10.81 8.48 -7.27
CA VAL A 319 9.38 8.32 -6.89
C VAL A 319 8.47 9.29 -7.66
N ALA A 320 9.00 10.40 -8.16
CA ALA A 320 8.23 11.45 -8.83
C ALA A 320 7.91 11.12 -10.29
#